data_9a09aecc28347ea92b4ddc25dd944785
#
_entry.id   9a09aecc28347ea92b4ddc25dd944785
#
_cell.length_a   1.000
_cell.length_b   1.000
_cell.length_c   1.000
_cell.angle_alpha   90.00
_cell.angle_beta   90.00
_cell.angle_gamma   90.00
#
_symmetry.space_group_name_H-M   'P 1'
#
loop_
_entity.id
_entity.type
_entity.pdbx_description
1 polymer ?
#
loop_
_entity_poly.entity_id
_entity_poly.type
_entity_poly.pdbx_seq_one_letter_code
_entity_poly.pdbx_strand_id
1 'polypeptide(L)'
;AAKLTVTGDVTLASLLPEGYAFKSGSTWISDLSSTELTNVSMAKIPIKSMNYPTEMSMTYGGAGTLLVKVAKETGTGAVNFQWYKVEDGKEKAVGGATTKNQFDLSALKLPAGQHTFRFSATCNGYEKMSKDIVVTVQTANISASLITPPTAQENLTYTGQEQALITAGSVTDYGTMQYSLTENGTYSQDIPTGTDAGAYTVWYRVIGDANHNDTAPASVAVRIGKKPLTITGVTAASK
;
A
#
# COMPACT_ATOMS: atom_id res chain seq x y z
N ALA A 1 49.90 9.82 -32.64
CA ALA A 1 49.59 9.57 -31.26
C ALA A 1 50.05 10.79 -30.45
N ALA A 2 49.15 11.45 -29.72
CA ALA A 2 49.50 12.53 -28.83
C ALA A 2 50.19 11.94 -27.59
N LYS A 3 51.40 12.39 -27.33
CA LYS A 3 52.14 11.98 -26.12
C LYS A 3 51.80 12.96 -24.99
N LEU A 4 51.15 12.46 -23.93
CA LEU A 4 50.99 13.25 -22.73
C LEU A 4 52.27 13.17 -21.90
N THR A 5 52.97 14.28 -21.72
CA THR A 5 54.13 14.36 -20.84
C THR A 5 53.68 15.07 -19.59
N VAL A 6 53.75 14.37 -18.44
CA VAL A 6 53.44 14.92 -17.13
C VAL A 6 54.73 15.17 -16.38
N THR A 7 54.96 16.41 -15.93
CA THR A 7 56.11 16.80 -15.14
C THR A 7 55.61 17.21 -13.73
N GLY A 8 56.09 16.53 -12.68
CA GLY A 8 55.73 16.78 -11.30
C GLY A 8 54.81 15.70 -10.69
N ASP A 9 54.52 15.83 -9.40
CA ASP A 9 53.65 14.90 -8.65
C ASP A 9 52.16 15.15 -9.04
N VAL A 10 51.75 14.57 -10.14
CA VAL A 10 50.34 14.65 -10.64
C VAL A 10 49.69 13.31 -10.45
N THR A 11 48.61 13.29 -9.70
CA THR A 11 47.78 12.08 -9.57
C THR A 11 46.89 11.92 -10.81
N LEU A 12 46.66 10.67 -11.23
CA LEU A 12 45.72 10.36 -12.34
C LEU A 12 44.36 11.02 -12.18
N ALA A 13 43.88 11.10 -10.93
CA ALA A 13 42.60 11.72 -10.61
C ALA A 13 42.58 13.23 -10.93
N SER A 14 43.72 13.93 -10.84
CA SER A 14 43.78 15.37 -11.14
C SER A 14 43.78 15.71 -12.64
N LEU A 15 44.01 14.72 -13.50
CA LEU A 15 44.06 14.89 -14.95
C LEU A 15 42.70 14.68 -15.63
N LEU A 16 41.70 14.19 -14.89
CA LEU A 16 40.41 13.82 -15.46
C LEU A 16 39.27 14.61 -14.81
N PRO A 17 38.21 14.89 -15.59
CA PRO A 17 36.98 15.36 -14.98
C PRO A 17 36.46 14.38 -13.92
N GLU A 18 35.75 14.89 -12.95
CA GLU A 18 35.09 14.05 -11.95
C GLU A 18 34.21 12.97 -12.60
N GLY A 19 34.33 11.73 -12.13
CA GLY A 19 33.57 10.60 -12.65
C GLY A 19 34.18 9.94 -13.89
N TYR A 20 35.37 10.35 -14.33
CA TYR A 20 36.11 9.68 -15.40
C TYR A 20 37.33 8.96 -14.85
N ALA A 21 37.72 7.89 -15.49
CA ALA A 21 38.98 7.19 -15.25
C ALA A 21 39.63 6.78 -16.59
N PHE A 22 40.95 6.54 -16.53
CA PHE A 22 41.64 5.98 -17.69
C PHE A 22 41.34 4.48 -17.79
N LYS A 23 41.22 4.01 -19.02
CA LYS A 23 40.99 2.59 -19.34
C LYS A 23 41.94 2.19 -20.49
N SER A 24 42.62 1.03 -20.32
CA SER A 24 43.38 0.37 -21.38
C SER A 24 42.68 -0.96 -21.71
N GLY A 25 42.11 -1.04 -22.89
CA GLY A 25 41.26 -2.15 -23.27
C GLY A 25 40.07 -2.29 -22.28
N SER A 26 39.96 -3.39 -21.57
CA SER A 26 38.92 -3.67 -20.55
C SER A 26 39.34 -3.34 -19.11
N THR A 27 40.60 -2.97 -18.88
CA THR A 27 41.17 -2.75 -17.53
C THR A 27 41.16 -1.28 -17.15
N TRP A 28 40.63 -0.96 -15.95
CA TRP A 28 40.73 0.34 -15.35
C TRP A 28 42.15 0.59 -14.83
N ILE A 29 42.71 1.78 -15.08
CA ILE A 29 44.03 2.15 -14.71
C ILE A 29 43.96 2.97 -13.43
N SER A 30 44.51 2.42 -12.35
CA SER A 30 44.58 3.09 -11.03
C SER A 30 45.92 3.76 -10.72
N ASP A 31 46.99 3.37 -11.44
CA ASP A 31 48.35 3.87 -11.24
C ASP A 31 49.11 3.93 -12.56
N LEU A 32 49.94 4.96 -12.74
CA LEU A 32 50.78 5.17 -13.93
C LEU A 32 52.22 4.67 -13.74
N SER A 33 52.54 4.08 -12.58
CA SER A 33 53.95 3.95 -12.13
C SER A 33 54.79 2.94 -12.89
N SER A 34 54.30 2.13 -13.81
CA SER A 34 55.16 1.05 -14.33
C SER A 34 54.89 0.51 -15.73
N THR A 35 54.05 1.08 -16.56
CA THR A 35 53.74 0.42 -17.84
C THR A 35 53.56 1.46 -18.97
N GLU A 36 54.13 1.21 -20.14
CA GLU A 36 53.75 1.92 -21.36
C GLU A 36 52.25 1.71 -21.59
N LEU A 37 51.48 2.77 -21.40
CA LEU A 37 50.06 2.74 -21.64
C LEU A 37 49.75 2.83 -23.13
N THR A 38 49.54 1.72 -23.78
CA THR A 38 49.08 1.66 -25.15
C THR A 38 47.58 1.61 -25.18
N ASN A 39 46.95 2.37 -26.08
CA ASN A 39 45.49 2.43 -26.27
C ASN A 39 44.68 2.88 -25.03
N VAL A 40 45.20 3.90 -24.35
CA VAL A 40 44.47 4.49 -23.20
C VAL A 40 43.36 5.39 -23.67
N SER A 41 42.19 5.22 -23.12
CA SER A 41 41.01 6.04 -23.33
C SER A 41 40.42 6.56 -22.02
N MET A 42 39.79 7.72 -22.05
CA MET A 42 38.94 8.18 -20.97
C MET A 42 37.57 7.50 -21.10
N ALA A 43 37.09 6.95 -20.00
CA ALA A 43 35.77 6.37 -19.93
C ALA A 43 35.03 6.83 -18.66
N LYS A 44 33.74 6.93 -18.74
CA LYS A 44 32.88 7.15 -17.57
C LYS A 44 33.00 5.96 -16.64
N ILE A 45 33.08 6.24 -15.35
CA ILE A 45 33.14 5.19 -14.33
C ILE A 45 31.72 4.65 -14.14
N PRO A 46 31.48 3.35 -14.38
CA PRO A 46 30.14 2.78 -14.26
C PRO A 46 29.74 2.62 -12.79
N ILE A 47 28.44 2.59 -12.57
CA ILE A 47 27.89 2.10 -11.31
C ILE A 47 28.15 0.58 -11.26
N LYS A 48 28.96 0.14 -10.31
CA LYS A 48 29.41 -1.26 -10.19
C LYS A 48 28.29 -2.22 -9.85
N SER A 49 27.48 -1.85 -8.87
CA SER A 49 26.36 -2.66 -8.42
C SER A 49 25.28 -1.83 -7.77
N MET A 50 24.06 -2.37 -7.78
CA MET A 50 22.95 -1.84 -7.04
C MET A 50 22.30 -2.96 -6.23
N ASN A 51 21.94 -2.66 -5.00
CA ASN A 51 21.10 -3.49 -4.16
C ASN A 51 19.79 -2.73 -3.90
N TYR A 52 18.68 -3.25 -4.36
CA TYR A 52 17.34 -2.67 -4.24
C TYR A 52 16.30 -3.79 -4.16
N PRO A 53 15.17 -3.56 -3.49
CA PRO A 53 14.08 -4.51 -3.54
C PRO A 53 13.46 -4.51 -4.94
N THR A 54 13.14 -5.68 -5.47
CA THR A 54 12.34 -5.79 -6.71
C THR A 54 10.85 -5.67 -6.42
N GLU A 55 10.46 -6.03 -5.20
CA GLU A 55 9.09 -6.02 -4.70
C GLU A 55 9.04 -5.48 -3.27
N MET A 56 7.94 -4.85 -2.92
CA MET A 56 7.64 -4.37 -1.58
C MET A 56 6.14 -4.50 -1.32
N SER A 57 5.74 -4.84 -0.09
CA SER A 57 4.36 -4.82 0.36
C SER A 57 4.18 -3.82 1.49
N MET A 58 3.04 -3.12 1.49
CA MET A 58 2.59 -2.26 2.57
C MET A 58 1.06 -2.35 2.68
N THR A 59 0.50 -1.93 3.81
CA THR A 59 -0.95 -1.82 3.99
C THR A 59 -1.41 -0.41 3.63
N TYR A 60 -2.61 -0.26 3.10
CA TYR A 60 -3.21 1.04 2.81
C TYR A 60 -3.16 1.96 4.04
N GLY A 61 -2.75 3.19 3.84
CA GLY A 61 -2.54 4.17 4.92
C GLY A 61 -1.31 3.92 5.80
N GLY A 62 -0.59 2.81 5.60
CA GLY A 62 0.63 2.48 6.33
C GLY A 62 1.87 3.19 5.81
N ALA A 63 2.98 3.03 6.52
CA ALA A 63 4.28 3.54 6.09
C ALA A 63 4.96 2.58 5.11
N GLY A 64 5.68 3.12 4.16
CA GLY A 64 6.51 2.36 3.22
C GLY A 64 7.68 3.20 2.74
N THR A 65 8.87 2.59 2.69
CA THR A 65 10.10 3.26 2.24
C THR A 65 10.85 2.39 1.25
N LEU A 66 11.07 2.89 0.05
CA LEU A 66 11.94 2.29 -0.94
C LEU A 66 13.38 2.69 -0.66
N LEU A 67 14.29 1.72 -0.59
CA LEU A 67 15.71 1.94 -0.32
C LEU A 67 16.56 1.34 -1.44
N VAL A 68 17.49 2.12 -1.98
CA VAL A 68 18.44 1.69 -3.01
C VAL A 68 19.88 1.94 -2.52
N LYS A 69 20.71 0.92 -2.56
CA LYS A 69 22.15 1.04 -2.28
C LYS A 69 22.91 0.92 -3.59
N VAL A 70 23.77 1.89 -3.86
CA VAL A 70 24.60 1.93 -5.09
C VAL A 70 26.06 1.91 -4.71
N ALA A 71 26.81 0.99 -5.30
CA ALA A 71 28.27 0.96 -5.23
C ALA A 71 28.84 1.41 -6.58
N LYS A 72 29.81 2.33 -6.53
CA LYS A 72 30.55 2.81 -7.67
C LYS A 72 31.81 1.96 -7.88
N GLU A 73 32.27 1.83 -9.12
CA GLU A 73 33.51 1.09 -9.41
C GLU A 73 34.73 1.81 -8.83
N THR A 74 34.84 3.10 -9.05
CA THR A 74 35.89 3.98 -8.54
C THR A 74 35.38 5.44 -8.54
N GLY A 75 36.16 6.34 -7.97
CA GLY A 75 35.88 7.77 -8.02
C GLY A 75 35.07 8.32 -6.85
N THR A 76 34.99 9.63 -6.80
CA THR A 76 34.26 10.43 -5.82
C THR A 76 32.92 10.91 -6.40
N GLY A 77 32.27 11.83 -5.75
CA GLY A 77 31.00 12.41 -6.20
C GLY A 77 29.77 11.69 -5.64
N ALA A 78 28.74 12.46 -5.44
CA ALA A 78 27.46 11.96 -4.94
C ALA A 78 26.67 11.25 -6.03
N VAL A 79 25.96 10.20 -5.67
CA VAL A 79 24.94 9.60 -6.53
C VAL A 79 23.64 10.37 -6.32
N ASN A 80 23.03 10.82 -7.42
CA ASN A 80 21.74 11.48 -7.43
C ASN A 80 20.68 10.48 -7.84
N PHE A 81 19.58 10.45 -7.11
CA PHE A 81 18.42 9.61 -7.36
C PHE A 81 17.27 10.47 -7.84
N GLN A 82 16.55 10.00 -8.83
CA GLN A 82 15.25 10.52 -9.25
C GLN A 82 14.25 9.37 -9.19
N TRP A 83 13.13 9.59 -8.54
CA TRP A 83 12.06 8.62 -8.39
C TRP A 83 10.91 8.96 -9.33
N TYR A 84 10.28 7.93 -9.86
CA TYR A 84 9.13 8.02 -10.76
C TYR A 84 8.07 7.02 -10.34
N LYS A 85 6.80 7.40 -10.47
CA LYS A 85 5.69 6.46 -10.55
C LYS A 85 5.49 6.12 -12.04
N VAL A 86 5.32 4.84 -12.34
CA VAL A 86 5.08 4.37 -13.72
C VAL A 86 3.61 4.02 -13.84
N GLU A 87 2.90 4.73 -14.74
CA GLU A 87 1.48 4.53 -15.02
C GLU A 87 1.32 4.42 -16.53
N ASP A 88 0.67 3.35 -17.02
CA ASP A 88 0.47 3.06 -18.45
C ASP A 88 1.78 3.13 -19.26
N GLY A 89 2.87 2.64 -18.68
CA GLY A 89 4.20 2.67 -19.29
C GLY A 89 4.87 4.06 -19.32
N LYS A 90 4.25 5.08 -18.75
CA LYS A 90 4.79 6.45 -18.68
C LYS A 90 5.35 6.76 -17.29
N GLU A 91 6.51 7.42 -17.29
CA GLU A 91 7.16 7.89 -16.07
C GLU A 91 6.59 9.24 -15.64
N LYS A 92 6.17 9.35 -14.40
CA LYS A 92 5.82 10.60 -13.75
C LYS A 92 6.75 10.80 -12.56
N ALA A 93 7.55 11.86 -12.57
CA ALA A 93 8.45 12.15 -11.46
C ALA A 93 7.68 12.35 -10.14
N VAL A 94 8.18 11.71 -9.08
CA VAL A 94 7.68 11.86 -7.71
C VAL A 94 8.79 12.46 -6.86
N GLY A 95 8.64 13.73 -6.52
CA GLY A 95 9.70 14.53 -5.89
C GLY A 95 10.78 15.00 -6.88
N GLY A 96 11.71 15.79 -6.37
CA GLY A 96 12.89 16.27 -7.12
C GLY A 96 14.06 15.30 -7.01
N ALA A 97 15.07 15.49 -7.85
CA ALA A 97 16.33 14.77 -7.74
C ALA A 97 16.99 15.01 -6.37
N THR A 98 17.54 13.97 -5.77
CA THR A 98 18.07 14.01 -4.41
C THR A 98 19.27 13.08 -4.26
N THR A 99 20.16 13.36 -3.32
CA THR A 99 21.22 12.43 -2.90
C THR A 99 20.73 11.36 -1.90
N LYS A 100 19.50 11.48 -1.40
CA LYS A 100 18.91 10.46 -0.54
C LYS A 100 18.57 9.21 -1.36
N ASN A 101 19.10 8.09 -0.95
CA ASN A 101 18.92 6.79 -1.58
C ASN A 101 17.63 6.07 -1.16
N GLN A 102 16.70 6.80 -0.56
CA GLN A 102 15.41 6.30 -0.10
C GLN A 102 14.27 7.22 -0.51
N PHE A 103 13.08 6.63 -0.68
CA PHE A 103 11.87 7.35 -1.01
C PHE A 103 10.72 6.87 -0.10
N ASP A 104 10.09 7.83 0.58
CA ASP A 104 8.95 7.58 1.45
C ASP A 104 7.64 7.60 0.61
N LEU A 105 6.91 6.51 0.66
CA LEU A 105 5.65 6.32 -0.06
C LEU A 105 4.44 6.88 0.69
N SER A 106 4.56 7.18 1.98
CA SER A 106 3.43 7.54 2.86
C SER A 106 2.65 8.76 2.36
N ALA A 107 3.38 9.75 1.81
CA ALA A 107 2.78 10.97 1.29
C ALA A 107 1.94 10.77 0.00
N LEU A 108 2.13 9.66 -0.71
CA LEU A 108 1.45 9.40 -1.98
C LEU A 108 0.03 8.87 -1.82
N LYS A 109 -0.35 8.41 -0.62
CA LYS A 109 -1.67 7.83 -0.33
C LYS A 109 -2.13 6.83 -1.41
N LEU A 110 -1.26 5.89 -1.73
CA LEU A 110 -1.50 4.91 -2.78
C LEU A 110 -2.72 4.06 -2.45
N PRO A 111 -3.70 3.88 -3.36
CA PRO A 111 -4.81 2.97 -3.16
C PRO A 111 -4.32 1.51 -3.10
N ALA A 112 -5.15 0.61 -2.59
CA ALA A 112 -4.89 -0.82 -2.62
C ALA A 112 -4.70 -1.30 -4.06
N GLY A 113 -3.75 -2.23 -4.25
CA GLY A 113 -3.38 -2.72 -5.57
C GLY A 113 -1.87 -2.67 -5.82
N GLN A 114 -1.47 -2.93 -7.06
CA GLN A 114 -0.07 -2.89 -7.48
C GLN A 114 0.29 -1.54 -8.11
N HIS A 115 1.46 -1.03 -7.74
CA HIS A 115 2.04 0.20 -8.26
C HIS A 115 3.48 -0.05 -8.65
N THR A 116 3.88 0.44 -9.80
CA THR A 116 5.27 0.35 -10.25
C THR A 116 5.97 1.69 -10.00
N PHE A 117 7.09 1.63 -9.31
CA PHE A 117 8.01 2.74 -9.14
C PHE A 117 9.29 2.46 -9.88
N ARG A 118 9.88 3.50 -10.42
CA ARG A 118 11.19 3.46 -11.06
C ARG A 118 12.10 4.45 -10.38
N PHE A 119 13.32 4.05 -10.12
CA PHE A 119 14.36 5.01 -9.76
C PHE A 119 15.41 5.09 -10.86
N SER A 120 16.03 6.24 -10.99
CA SER A 120 17.25 6.38 -11.75
C SER A 120 18.36 6.90 -10.84
N ALA A 121 19.52 6.28 -10.94
CA ALA A 121 20.72 6.69 -10.23
C ALA A 121 21.72 7.28 -11.23
N THR A 122 22.22 8.49 -10.96
CA THR A 122 23.20 9.18 -11.79
C THR A 122 24.31 9.78 -10.93
N CYS A 123 25.50 9.85 -11.47
CA CYS A 123 26.62 10.57 -10.85
C CYS A 123 27.42 11.25 -11.97
N ASN A 124 28.09 12.36 -11.70
CA ASN A 124 28.93 13.03 -12.70
C ASN A 124 29.89 12.01 -13.32
N GLY A 125 29.84 11.88 -14.66
CA GLY A 125 30.61 10.91 -15.41
C GLY A 125 30.22 9.45 -15.29
N TYR A 126 29.36 9.05 -14.33
CA TYR A 126 28.80 7.70 -14.24
C TYR A 126 27.63 7.52 -15.18
N GLU A 127 27.42 6.30 -15.63
CA GLU A 127 26.25 5.97 -16.41
C GLU A 127 24.97 6.06 -15.59
N LYS A 128 23.91 6.53 -16.25
CA LYS A 128 22.55 6.48 -15.67
C LYS A 128 22.10 5.03 -15.58
N MET A 129 21.59 4.63 -14.43
CA MET A 129 20.93 3.34 -14.22
C MET A 129 19.48 3.54 -13.77
N SER A 130 18.58 2.76 -14.33
CA SER A 130 17.16 2.77 -13.96
C SER A 130 16.65 1.36 -13.73
N LYS A 131 15.87 1.15 -12.67
CA LYS A 131 15.25 -0.12 -12.31
C LYS A 131 13.88 0.10 -11.71
N ASP A 132 13.02 -0.90 -11.89
CA ASP A 132 11.65 -0.90 -11.41
C ASP A 132 11.54 -1.65 -10.08
N ILE A 133 10.59 -1.20 -9.27
CA ILE A 133 10.21 -1.80 -8.00
C ILE A 133 8.68 -1.90 -8.01
N VAL A 134 8.14 -3.09 -7.79
CA VAL A 134 6.71 -3.30 -7.65
C VAL A 134 6.31 -3.11 -6.19
N VAL A 135 5.38 -2.20 -5.93
CA VAL A 135 4.82 -1.96 -4.61
C VAL A 135 3.39 -2.50 -4.58
N THR A 136 3.13 -3.49 -3.74
CA THR A 136 1.79 -4.02 -3.50
C THR A 136 1.22 -3.37 -2.24
N VAL A 137 0.16 -2.58 -2.40
CA VAL A 137 -0.60 -2.00 -1.29
C VAL A 137 -1.77 -2.94 -0.99
N GLN A 138 -1.74 -3.55 0.19
CA GLN A 138 -2.80 -4.42 0.69
C GLN A 138 -3.92 -3.58 1.28
N THR A 139 -5.15 -4.09 1.26
CA THR A 139 -6.29 -3.49 1.95
C THR A 139 -6.06 -3.41 3.46
N ALA A 140 -6.58 -2.36 4.10
CA ALA A 140 -6.53 -2.17 5.55
C ALA A 140 -7.80 -2.73 6.21
N ASN A 141 -7.72 -3.07 7.49
CA ASN A 141 -8.92 -3.40 8.27
C ASN A 141 -9.62 -2.11 8.73
N ILE A 142 -10.96 -2.14 8.74
CA ILE A 142 -11.75 -1.06 9.31
C ILE A 142 -11.61 -1.12 10.83
N SER A 143 -11.28 0.01 11.46
CA SER A 143 -11.17 0.08 12.93
C SER A 143 -12.54 -0.13 13.59
N ALA A 144 -12.58 -0.95 14.63
CA ALA A 144 -13.80 -1.16 15.42
C ALA A 144 -14.36 0.14 16.02
N SER A 145 -13.52 1.16 16.25
CA SER A 145 -13.95 2.47 16.75
C SER A 145 -14.82 3.27 15.75
N LEU A 146 -14.81 2.88 14.47
CA LEU A 146 -15.62 3.50 13.43
C LEU A 146 -16.98 2.80 13.25
N ILE A 147 -17.20 1.69 13.95
CA ILE A 147 -18.39 0.84 13.80
C ILE A 147 -19.26 0.98 15.06
N THR A 148 -20.49 1.42 14.87
CA THR A 148 -21.54 1.35 15.89
C THR A 148 -22.42 0.14 15.56
N PRO A 149 -22.40 -0.94 16.36
CA PRO A 149 -23.22 -2.11 16.12
C PRO A 149 -24.71 -1.78 16.12
N PRO A 150 -25.56 -2.53 15.38
CA PRO A 150 -27.00 -2.45 15.50
C PRO A 150 -27.44 -2.93 16.89
N THR A 151 -28.57 -2.43 17.37
CA THR A 151 -29.17 -2.85 18.64
C THR A 151 -30.51 -3.52 18.40
N ALA A 152 -30.83 -4.52 19.24
CA ALA A 152 -32.14 -5.18 19.20
C ALA A 152 -33.28 -4.17 19.45
N GLN A 153 -34.37 -4.29 18.71
CA GLN A 153 -35.62 -3.64 19.10
C GLN A 153 -36.19 -4.31 20.34
N GLU A 154 -36.55 -3.48 21.31
CA GLU A 154 -37.10 -3.95 22.58
C GLU A 154 -38.61 -4.05 22.57
N ASN A 155 -39.18 -4.91 23.45
CA ASN A 155 -40.59 -5.02 23.70
C ASN A 155 -41.48 -5.38 22.49
N LEU A 156 -40.90 -6.01 21.46
CA LEU A 156 -41.67 -6.47 20.31
C LEU A 156 -42.68 -7.53 20.75
N THR A 157 -43.94 -7.35 20.32
CA THR A 157 -45.01 -8.28 20.59
C THR A 157 -45.72 -8.59 19.24
N TYR A 158 -46.15 -9.83 19.06
CA TYR A 158 -46.85 -10.27 17.84
C TYR A 158 -48.05 -9.38 17.51
N THR A 159 -48.04 -8.81 16.33
CA THR A 159 -49.11 -7.94 15.81
C THR A 159 -49.81 -8.52 14.57
N GLY A 160 -49.23 -9.53 13.95
CA GLY A 160 -49.60 -10.03 12.63
C GLY A 160 -49.07 -9.21 11.47
N GLN A 161 -48.28 -8.20 11.72
CA GLN A 161 -47.61 -7.35 10.73
C GLN A 161 -46.08 -7.45 10.87
N GLU A 162 -45.35 -7.15 9.79
CA GLU A 162 -43.92 -7.06 9.82
C GLU A 162 -43.46 -5.95 10.77
N GLN A 163 -42.43 -6.25 11.57
CA GLN A 163 -41.81 -5.34 12.53
C GLN A 163 -40.33 -5.34 12.32
N ALA A 164 -39.66 -4.18 12.36
CA ALA A 164 -38.23 -4.06 12.36
C ALA A 164 -37.65 -4.79 13.56
N LEU A 165 -36.63 -5.60 13.36
CA LEU A 165 -36.01 -6.38 14.42
C LEU A 165 -34.91 -5.62 15.16
N ILE A 166 -34.27 -4.65 14.50
CA ILE A 166 -33.15 -3.89 15.04
C ILE A 166 -33.29 -2.40 14.77
N THR A 167 -32.62 -1.60 15.58
CA THR A 167 -32.18 -0.25 15.18
C THR A 167 -30.90 -0.38 14.40
N ALA A 168 -30.78 0.33 13.28
CA ALA A 168 -29.63 0.26 12.41
C ALA A 168 -28.32 0.57 13.17
N GLY A 169 -27.29 -0.19 12.88
CA GLY A 169 -25.91 0.20 13.18
C GLY A 169 -25.41 1.23 12.15
N SER A 170 -24.20 1.72 12.36
CA SER A 170 -23.55 2.63 11.45
C SER A 170 -22.07 2.35 11.32
N VAL A 171 -21.48 2.78 10.23
CA VAL A 171 -20.03 2.90 10.04
C VAL A 171 -19.76 4.32 9.60
N THR A 172 -18.78 4.98 10.20
CA THR A 172 -18.51 6.40 9.92
C THR A 172 -17.80 6.56 8.59
N ASP A 173 -16.83 5.68 8.28
CA ASP A 173 -15.99 5.75 7.09
C ASP A 173 -15.62 4.36 6.58
N TYR A 174 -15.20 4.30 5.33
CA TYR A 174 -14.52 3.15 4.69
C TYR A 174 -15.40 1.95 4.38
N GLY A 175 -16.72 2.07 4.46
CA GLY A 175 -17.58 0.94 4.13
C GLY A 175 -19.06 1.20 4.32
N THR A 176 -19.85 0.12 4.18
CA THR A 176 -21.30 0.15 4.28
C THR A 176 -21.80 -0.99 5.14
N MET A 177 -22.66 -0.68 6.12
CA MET A 177 -23.29 -1.67 6.99
C MET A 177 -24.34 -2.47 6.20
N GLN A 178 -24.31 -3.78 6.38
CA GLN A 178 -25.29 -4.71 5.79
C GLN A 178 -25.78 -5.72 6.81
N TYR A 179 -27.00 -6.24 6.60
CA TYR A 179 -27.70 -7.14 7.50
C TYR A 179 -28.21 -8.37 6.76
N SER A 180 -28.41 -9.48 7.53
CA SER A 180 -29.02 -10.71 7.06
C SER A 180 -29.72 -11.42 8.24
N LEU A 181 -30.71 -12.26 7.96
CA LEU A 181 -31.32 -13.16 8.95
C LEU A 181 -30.56 -14.48 9.12
N THR A 182 -29.53 -14.71 8.29
CA THR A 182 -28.67 -15.90 8.36
C THR A 182 -27.23 -15.52 8.17
N GLU A 183 -26.32 -16.19 8.88
CA GLU A 183 -24.87 -15.89 8.86
C GLU A 183 -24.30 -15.91 7.44
N ASN A 184 -24.63 -16.93 6.68
CA ASN A 184 -24.10 -17.16 5.33
C ASN A 184 -25.13 -16.81 4.23
N GLY A 185 -26.15 -15.97 4.55
CA GLY A 185 -27.18 -15.58 3.63
C GLY A 185 -26.80 -14.36 2.78
N THR A 186 -27.81 -13.87 2.06
CA THR A 186 -27.68 -12.61 1.33
C THR A 186 -27.78 -11.44 2.31
N TYR A 187 -26.79 -10.58 2.29
CA TYR A 187 -26.76 -9.35 3.08
C TYR A 187 -27.26 -8.18 2.23
N SER A 188 -28.07 -7.30 2.83
CA SER A 188 -28.49 -6.03 2.24
C SER A 188 -28.39 -4.88 3.24
N GLN A 189 -28.59 -3.66 2.79
CA GLN A 189 -28.66 -2.48 3.65
C GLN A 189 -30.03 -2.33 4.35
N ASP A 190 -31.04 -3.12 3.93
CA ASP A 190 -32.37 -3.05 4.49
C ASP A 190 -32.38 -3.60 5.91
N ILE A 191 -33.18 -2.98 6.77
CA ILE A 191 -33.39 -3.45 8.14
C ILE A 191 -34.20 -4.74 8.11
N PRO A 192 -33.67 -5.85 8.66
CA PRO A 192 -34.43 -7.10 8.72
C PRO A 192 -35.70 -6.97 9.54
N THR A 193 -36.78 -7.58 9.05
CA THR A 193 -38.09 -7.59 9.67
C THR A 193 -38.51 -9.02 10.10
N GLY A 194 -39.44 -9.10 11.03
CA GLY A 194 -40.05 -10.34 11.45
C GLY A 194 -41.55 -10.14 11.71
N THR A 195 -42.36 -11.17 11.43
CA THR A 195 -43.82 -11.16 11.66
C THR A 195 -44.21 -12.05 12.83
N ASP A 196 -43.63 -13.27 12.90
CA ASP A 196 -44.05 -14.29 13.85
C ASP A 196 -43.43 -14.11 15.23
N ALA A 197 -44.16 -14.51 16.26
CA ALA A 197 -43.60 -14.57 17.60
C ALA A 197 -42.53 -15.67 17.67
N GLY A 198 -41.32 -15.30 18.08
CA GLY A 198 -40.16 -16.21 18.11
C GLY A 198 -38.85 -15.49 18.41
N ALA A 199 -37.80 -16.26 18.40
CA ALA A 199 -36.43 -15.76 18.47
C ALA A 199 -35.88 -15.58 17.06
N TYR A 200 -35.21 -14.47 16.86
CA TYR A 200 -34.53 -14.10 15.61
C TYR A 200 -33.09 -13.83 15.91
N THR A 201 -32.21 -14.09 14.94
CA THR A 201 -30.82 -13.65 14.94
C THR A 201 -30.59 -12.78 13.73
N VAL A 202 -30.24 -11.54 13.96
CA VAL A 202 -29.84 -10.61 12.90
C VAL A 202 -28.33 -10.57 12.84
N TRP A 203 -27.79 -10.97 11.70
CA TRP A 203 -26.37 -10.88 11.39
C TRP A 203 -26.08 -9.55 10.71
N TYR A 204 -24.93 -8.98 11.01
CA TYR A 204 -24.47 -7.74 10.38
C TYR A 204 -22.99 -7.79 10.09
N ARG A 205 -22.57 -7.06 9.10
CA ARG A 205 -21.17 -6.86 8.71
C ARG A 205 -21.01 -5.50 8.05
N VAL A 206 -19.76 -5.03 7.93
CA VAL A 206 -19.42 -3.89 7.08
C VAL A 206 -18.75 -4.42 5.83
N ILE A 207 -19.24 -4.04 4.66
CA ILE A 207 -18.54 -4.21 3.40
C ILE A 207 -17.59 -3.04 3.25
N GLY A 208 -16.28 -3.34 3.14
CA GLY A 208 -15.24 -2.33 2.96
C GLY A 208 -15.31 -1.65 1.60
N ASP A 209 -14.70 -0.49 1.49
CA ASP A 209 -14.46 0.15 0.20
C ASP A 209 -13.29 -0.53 -0.55
N ALA A 210 -12.86 0.04 -1.68
CA ALA A 210 -11.77 -0.53 -2.49
C ALA A 210 -10.43 -0.66 -1.75
N ASN A 211 -10.26 0.03 -0.63
CA ASN A 211 -9.02 0.07 0.15
C ASN A 211 -9.11 -0.66 1.50
N HIS A 212 -10.29 -1.17 1.85
CA HIS A 212 -10.55 -1.78 3.15
C HIS A 212 -11.18 -3.17 3.02
N ASN A 213 -10.81 -4.04 3.94
CA ASN A 213 -11.39 -5.38 4.04
C ASN A 213 -12.82 -5.32 4.61
N ASP A 214 -13.67 -6.26 4.19
CA ASP A 214 -14.91 -6.55 4.86
C ASP A 214 -14.66 -6.98 6.31
N THR A 215 -15.61 -6.66 7.21
CA THR A 215 -15.54 -7.20 8.56
C THR A 215 -16.10 -8.62 8.61
N ALA A 216 -15.63 -9.41 9.58
CA ALA A 216 -16.31 -10.66 9.93
C ALA A 216 -17.76 -10.39 10.35
N PRO A 217 -18.73 -11.28 10.03
CA PRO A 217 -20.09 -11.15 10.49
C PRO A 217 -20.16 -11.22 12.03
N ALA A 218 -21.04 -10.40 12.60
CA ALA A 218 -21.44 -10.45 14.01
C ALA A 218 -22.97 -10.47 14.08
N SER A 219 -23.53 -10.78 15.26
CA SER A 219 -24.97 -10.97 15.39
C SER A 219 -25.57 -10.28 16.59
N VAL A 220 -26.89 -9.99 16.48
CA VAL A 220 -27.76 -9.48 17.53
C VAL A 220 -28.96 -10.42 17.65
N ALA A 221 -29.22 -10.90 18.87
CA ALA A 221 -30.41 -11.69 19.16
C ALA A 221 -31.59 -10.76 19.44
N VAL A 222 -32.73 -11.08 18.85
CA VAL A 222 -33.99 -10.31 18.99
C VAL A 222 -35.14 -11.27 19.24
N ARG A 223 -36.16 -10.85 19.95
CA ARG A 223 -37.36 -11.66 20.21
C ARG A 223 -38.64 -10.88 19.99
N ILE A 224 -39.56 -11.46 19.21
CA ILE A 224 -40.96 -11.04 19.17
C ILE A 224 -41.73 -11.90 20.16
N GLY A 225 -42.28 -11.28 21.20
CA GLY A 225 -43.12 -11.94 22.21
C GLY A 225 -44.47 -12.39 21.68
N LYS A 226 -45.07 -13.38 22.29
CA LYS A 226 -46.44 -13.77 21.99
C LYS A 226 -47.39 -12.66 22.46
N LYS A 227 -48.45 -12.41 21.68
CA LYS A 227 -49.54 -11.51 22.08
C LYS A 227 -50.31 -12.15 23.23
N PRO A 228 -50.53 -11.46 24.37
CA PRO A 228 -51.39 -11.98 25.43
C PRO A 228 -52.80 -12.26 24.91
N LEU A 229 -53.34 -13.42 25.27
CA LEU A 229 -54.73 -13.76 24.98
C LEU A 229 -55.58 -13.23 26.13
N THR A 230 -56.53 -12.35 25.84
CA THR A 230 -57.51 -11.89 26.82
C THR A 230 -58.86 -12.56 26.45
N ILE A 231 -59.33 -13.36 27.38
CA ILE A 231 -60.69 -13.97 27.28
C ILE A 231 -61.65 -13.04 28.00
N THR A 232 -62.55 -12.41 27.27
CA THR A 232 -63.62 -11.57 27.85
C THR A 232 -64.96 -12.22 27.62
N GLY A 233 -65.92 -11.99 28.48
CA GLY A 233 -67.31 -12.44 28.30
C GLY A 233 -67.60 -13.87 28.76
N VAL A 234 -66.74 -14.49 29.59
CA VAL A 234 -67.06 -15.75 30.21
C VAL A 234 -68.02 -15.49 31.40
N THR A 235 -69.27 -15.72 31.20
CA THR A 235 -70.28 -15.76 32.29
C THR A 235 -70.50 -17.19 32.67
N ALA A 236 -70.43 -17.50 33.99
CA ALA A 236 -70.86 -18.82 34.48
C ALA A 236 -72.37 -19.00 34.25
N ALA A 237 -72.74 -20.07 33.57
CA ALA A 237 -74.16 -20.46 33.54
C ALA A 237 -74.56 -20.85 34.94
N SER A 238 -75.50 -20.11 35.54
CA SER A 238 -76.10 -20.53 36.80
C SER A 238 -76.99 -21.77 36.54
N LYS A 239 -76.77 -22.79 37.34
CA LYS A 239 -77.65 -23.98 37.39
C LYS A 239 -79.00 -23.62 37.98
#